data_e39aa9b99d6081f49cd264cfe96bffa2
#
_entry.id   e39aa9b99d6081f49cd264cfe96bffa2
#
_cell.length_a   1.000
_cell.length_b   1.000
_cell.length_c   1.000
_cell.angle_alpha   90.00
_cell.angle_beta   90.00
_cell.angle_gamma   90.00
#
_symmetry.space_group_name_H-M   'P 1'
#
loop_
_entity.id
_entity.type
_entity.pdbx_description
1 polymer ?
#
loop_
_entity_poly.entity_id
_entity_poly.type
_entity_poly.pdbx_seq_one_letter_code
_entity_poly.pdbx_strand_id
1 'polypeptide(L)'
;MDTAAAPIVEASGLHVYYVQSHVLHGVSIAVRAGEAVGLLGRNGMGKTTLIRALLGLVPASRGRVHVRGIDVTQQPTERIVRHGIGYVPEGRGIFPNLSVRENLVMGARAGRDGRRDWTLERVLQTFPRLAERLDHGGNQLSGGEQQMLAIGRALMTNPDLMILDEATEGLAPLVVAEIWRIIALIRSSGIASLIVDRNYRAVLEHSDRGVVLEKGRVVVEGAARDLLADEQRLRSHLSV
;
A
#
# COMPACT_ATOMS: atom_id res chain seq x y z
N MET A 1 -30.11 6.92 -2.66
CA MET A 1 -28.93 7.33 -3.44
C MET A 1 -27.73 7.07 -2.54
N ASP A 2 -26.99 6.03 -2.84
CA ASP A 2 -25.80 5.65 -2.08
C ASP A 2 -24.72 6.70 -2.35
N THR A 3 -24.48 7.59 -1.40
CA THR A 3 -23.40 8.57 -1.48
C THR A 3 -22.09 7.85 -1.28
N ALA A 4 -21.62 7.19 -2.33
CA ALA A 4 -20.31 6.54 -2.30
C ALA A 4 -19.27 7.59 -1.87
N ALA A 5 -18.53 7.31 -0.79
CA ALA A 5 -17.48 8.20 -0.28
C ALA A 5 -16.52 8.61 -1.41
N ALA A 6 -16.17 9.90 -1.46
CA ALA A 6 -15.25 10.39 -2.48
C ALA A 6 -13.90 9.65 -2.42
N PRO A 7 -13.27 9.37 -3.58
CA PRO A 7 -12.00 8.65 -3.60
C PRO A 7 -10.89 9.47 -2.93
N ILE A 8 -10.06 8.78 -2.12
CA ILE A 8 -8.81 9.35 -1.61
C ILE A 8 -7.78 9.42 -2.73
N VAL A 9 -7.66 8.35 -3.50
CA VAL A 9 -6.81 8.31 -4.70
C VAL A 9 -7.62 7.77 -5.87
N GLU A 10 -7.45 8.40 -7.02
CA GLU A 10 -8.06 7.99 -8.29
C GLU A 10 -7.05 8.13 -9.42
N ALA A 11 -6.92 7.08 -10.20
CA ALA A 11 -6.21 7.10 -11.46
C ALA A 11 -7.19 6.87 -12.60
N SER A 12 -7.05 7.64 -13.67
CA SER A 12 -7.92 7.57 -14.84
C SER A 12 -7.08 7.44 -16.10
N GLY A 13 -7.20 6.29 -16.79
CA GLY A 13 -6.59 6.05 -18.09
C GLY A 13 -5.06 6.13 -18.11
N LEU A 14 -4.37 5.62 -17.07
CA LEU A 14 -2.91 5.73 -16.96
C LEU A 14 -2.18 4.91 -18.02
N HIS A 15 -1.30 5.56 -18.76
CA HIS A 15 -0.30 4.94 -19.62
C HIS A 15 1.10 5.23 -19.06
N VAL A 16 1.88 4.19 -18.83
CA VAL A 16 3.23 4.31 -18.28
C VAL A 16 4.20 3.51 -19.15
N TYR A 17 5.35 4.11 -19.42
CA TYR A 17 6.44 3.51 -20.18
C TYR A 17 7.74 3.50 -19.37
N TYR A 18 8.51 2.44 -19.50
CA TYR A 18 9.94 2.42 -19.15
C TYR A 18 10.73 2.37 -20.45
N VAL A 19 11.37 3.47 -20.78
CA VAL A 19 12.04 3.68 -22.07
C VAL A 19 11.05 3.46 -23.22
N GLN A 20 11.10 2.31 -23.91
CA GLN A 20 10.17 1.94 -24.98
C GLN A 20 9.14 0.88 -24.58
N SER A 21 9.26 0.31 -23.38
CA SER A 21 8.33 -0.72 -22.90
C SER A 21 7.07 -0.09 -22.34
N HIS A 22 5.93 -0.31 -23.00
CA HIS A 22 4.62 0.12 -22.53
C HIS A 22 4.13 -0.85 -21.47
N VAL A 23 4.05 -0.42 -20.21
CA VAL A 23 3.74 -1.28 -19.05
C VAL A 23 2.31 -1.14 -18.58
N LEU A 24 1.77 0.10 -18.53
CA LEU A 24 0.35 0.31 -18.20
C LEU A 24 -0.40 0.83 -19.42
N HIS A 25 -1.53 0.21 -19.74
CA HIS A 25 -2.30 0.41 -20.95
C HIS A 25 -3.69 0.99 -20.66
N GLY A 26 -3.74 2.23 -20.14
CA GLY A 26 -5.01 2.91 -19.85
C GLY A 26 -5.65 2.40 -18.56
N VAL A 27 -4.83 2.18 -17.51
CA VAL A 27 -5.30 1.68 -16.22
C VAL A 27 -6.08 2.76 -15.47
N SER A 28 -7.28 2.38 -14.99
CA SER A 28 -8.07 3.19 -14.07
C SER A 28 -8.30 2.41 -12.78
N ILE A 29 -8.16 3.09 -11.64
CA ILE A 29 -8.39 2.53 -10.30
C ILE A 29 -8.73 3.67 -9.34
N ALA A 30 -9.60 3.41 -8.38
CA ALA A 30 -9.89 4.34 -7.30
C ALA A 30 -9.84 3.61 -5.95
N VAL A 31 -9.45 4.31 -4.89
CA VAL A 31 -9.57 3.85 -3.49
C VAL A 31 -10.34 4.90 -2.71
N ARG A 32 -11.46 4.51 -2.11
CA ARG A 32 -12.33 5.40 -1.33
C ARG A 32 -11.87 5.50 0.11
N ALA A 33 -12.39 6.49 0.83
CA ALA A 33 -12.14 6.64 2.26
C ALA A 33 -12.61 5.40 3.03
N GLY A 34 -11.73 4.85 3.87
CA GLY A 34 -11.99 3.64 4.66
C GLY A 34 -12.05 2.34 3.86
N GLU A 35 -11.92 2.39 2.52
CA GLU A 35 -11.94 1.20 1.67
C GLU A 35 -10.58 0.49 1.67
N ALA A 36 -10.61 -0.84 1.72
CA ALA A 36 -9.45 -1.69 1.44
C ALA A 36 -9.58 -2.31 0.05
N VAL A 37 -8.62 -2.03 -0.84
CA VAL A 37 -8.58 -2.54 -2.21
C VAL A 37 -7.38 -3.48 -2.37
N GLY A 38 -7.65 -4.72 -2.77
CA GLY A 38 -6.63 -5.68 -3.16
C GLY A 38 -6.26 -5.51 -4.63
N LEU A 39 -4.99 -5.22 -4.92
CA LEU A 39 -4.47 -5.19 -6.29
C LEU A 39 -3.74 -6.50 -6.59
N LEU A 40 -4.35 -7.30 -7.45
CA LEU A 40 -3.94 -8.66 -7.77
C LEU A 40 -3.32 -8.73 -9.17
N GLY A 41 -2.59 -9.79 -9.43
CA GLY A 41 -1.97 -10.05 -10.73
C GLY A 41 -0.62 -10.74 -10.56
N ARG A 42 -0.18 -11.44 -11.60
CA ARG A 42 1.13 -12.12 -11.63
C ARG A 42 2.29 -11.10 -11.55
N ASN A 43 3.48 -11.60 -11.26
CA ASN A 43 4.68 -10.77 -11.32
C ASN A 43 4.91 -10.24 -12.74
N GLY A 44 5.35 -8.97 -12.85
CA GLY A 44 5.52 -8.31 -14.14
C GLY A 44 4.23 -7.76 -14.78
N MET A 45 3.05 -7.91 -14.16
CA MET A 45 1.79 -7.42 -14.74
C MET A 45 1.58 -5.90 -14.56
N GLY A 46 2.48 -5.19 -13.86
CA GLY A 46 2.44 -3.73 -13.71
C GLY A 46 1.94 -3.22 -12.36
N LYS A 47 1.73 -4.07 -11.34
CA LYS A 47 1.24 -3.67 -10.01
C LYS A 47 2.12 -2.59 -9.36
N THR A 48 3.41 -2.86 -9.17
CA THR A 48 4.37 -1.88 -8.61
C THR A 48 4.52 -0.65 -9.50
N THR A 49 4.41 -0.81 -10.82
CA THR A 49 4.41 0.33 -11.76
C THR A 49 3.20 1.24 -11.54
N LEU A 50 2.01 0.65 -11.29
CA LEU A 50 0.81 1.41 -10.97
C LEU A 50 0.99 2.18 -9.65
N ILE A 51 1.47 1.52 -8.59
CA ILE A 51 1.79 2.17 -7.31
C ILE A 51 2.78 3.33 -7.52
N ARG A 52 3.86 3.09 -8.25
CA ARG A 52 4.87 4.12 -8.53
C ARG A 52 4.29 5.31 -9.31
N ALA A 53 3.38 5.05 -10.25
CA ALA A 53 2.70 6.12 -10.99
C ALA A 53 1.74 6.91 -10.09
N LEU A 54 0.97 6.26 -9.21
CA LEU A 54 0.11 6.91 -8.22
C LEU A 54 0.91 7.84 -7.27
N LEU A 55 2.15 7.46 -6.96
CA LEU A 55 3.04 8.22 -6.07
C LEU A 55 3.94 9.24 -6.81
N GLY A 56 3.83 9.35 -8.14
CA GLY A 56 4.69 10.23 -8.92
C GLY A 56 6.16 9.81 -8.99
N LEU A 57 6.48 8.55 -8.61
CA LEU A 57 7.83 7.97 -8.72
C LEU A 57 8.18 7.61 -10.18
N VAL A 58 7.16 7.39 -11.00
CA VAL A 58 7.27 7.17 -12.44
C VAL A 58 6.22 8.04 -13.12
N PRO A 59 6.60 8.85 -14.13
CA PRO A 59 5.66 9.72 -14.81
C PRO A 59 4.67 8.92 -15.67
N ALA A 60 3.39 9.28 -15.61
CA ALA A 60 2.41 8.82 -16.58
C ALA A 60 2.54 9.62 -17.89
N SER A 61 2.60 8.94 -19.03
CA SER A 61 2.63 9.57 -20.35
C SER A 61 1.26 10.08 -20.79
N ARG A 62 0.20 9.43 -20.30
CA ARG A 62 -1.22 9.79 -20.49
C ARG A 62 -2.02 9.39 -19.26
N GLY A 63 -3.21 9.98 -19.13
CA GLY A 63 -4.09 9.77 -18.00
C GLY A 63 -3.84 10.79 -16.88
N ARG A 64 -4.54 10.63 -15.77
CA ARG A 64 -4.47 11.55 -14.62
C ARG A 64 -4.49 10.79 -13.31
N VAL A 65 -3.86 11.38 -12.30
CA VAL A 65 -3.92 10.95 -10.91
C VAL A 65 -4.49 12.08 -10.07
N HIS A 66 -5.55 11.80 -9.34
CA HIS A 66 -6.13 12.73 -8.37
C HIS A 66 -5.98 12.15 -6.96
N VAL A 67 -5.61 13.00 -6.02
CA VAL A 67 -5.68 12.70 -4.59
C VAL A 67 -6.66 13.67 -3.96
N ARG A 68 -7.77 13.13 -3.42
CA ARG A 68 -8.89 13.92 -2.87
C ARG A 68 -9.40 15.00 -3.84
N GLY A 69 -9.52 14.65 -5.13
CA GLY A 69 -9.97 15.56 -6.19
C GLY A 69 -8.93 16.56 -6.68
N ILE A 70 -7.73 16.58 -6.08
CA ILE A 70 -6.61 17.44 -6.52
C ILE A 70 -5.82 16.69 -7.59
N ASP A 71 -5.64 17.28 -8.77
CA ASP A 71 -4.77 16.72 -9.81
C ASP A 71 -3.31 16.79 -9.35
N VAL A 72 -2.70 15.61 -9.19
CA VAL A 72 -1.32 15.45 -8.75
C VAL A 72 -0.44 14.80 -9.81
N THR A 73 -0.92 14.64 -11.03
CA THR A 73 -0.31 13.85 -12.12
C THR A 73 1.16 14.22 -12.38
N GLN A 74 1.51 15.50 -12.25
CA GLN A 74 2.87 16.00 -12.47
C GLN A 74 3.52 16.55 -11.19
N GLN A 75 2.95 16.27 -10.04
CA GLN A 75 3.53 16.73 -8.79
C GLN A 75 4.66 15.79 -8.34
N PRO A 76 5.69 16.31 -7.68
CA PRO A 76 6.73 15.49 -7.10
C PRO A 76 6.19 14.66 -5.93
N THR A 77 6.77 13.48 -5.73
CA THR A 77 6.32 12.47 -4.74
C THR A 77 6.12 13.04 -3.34
N GLU A 78 7.04 13.92 -2.90
CA GLU A 78 6.97 14.52 -1.56
C GLU A 78 5.73 15.41 -1.36
N ARG A 79 5.17 15.98 -2.43
CA ARG A 79 3.89 16.70 -2.37
C ARG A 79 2.71 15.74 -2.37
N ILE A 80 2.76 14.72 -3.22
CA ILE A 80 1.69 13.71 -3.33
C ILE A 80 1.46 13.02 -1.99
N VAL A 81 2.52 12.53 -1.33
CA VAL A 81 2.39 11.82 -0.06
C VAL A 81 1.90 12.72 1.10
N ARG A 82 2.09 14.04 1.00
CA ARG A 82 1.57 15.01 1.99
C ARG A 82 0.05 15.14 1.94
N HIS A 83 -0.61 14.65 0.89
CA HIS A 83 -2.07 14.55 0.84
C HIS A 83 -2.63 13.38 1.68
N GLY A 84 -1.81 12.77 2.55
CA GLY A 84 -2.23 11.74 3.50
C GLY A 84 -1.96 10.32 3.00
N ILE A 85 -0.91 10.09 2.19
CA ILE A 85 -0.53 8.76 1.74
C ILE A 85 0.69 8.26 2.50
N GLY A 86 0.57 7.08 3.13
CA GLY A 86 1.67 6.29 3.66
C GLY A 86 2.02 5.16 2.68
N TYR A 87 3.31 4.92 2.46
CA TYR A 87 3.77 3.88 1.54
C TYR A 87 4.78 2.95 2.20
N VAL A 88 4.54 1.66 2.07
CA VAL A 88 5.44 0.58 2.45
C VAL A 88 5.88 -0.12 1.17
N PRO A 89 7.11 0.13 0.69
CA PRO A 89 7.61 -0.45 -0.56
C PRO A 89 7.98 -1.92 -0.39
N GLU A 90 8.02 -2.63 -1.51
CA GLU A 90 8.76 -3.88 -1.63
C GLU A 90 10.21 -3.69 -1.14
N GLY A 91 10.76 -4.66 -0.42
CA GLY A 91 12.12 -4.57 0.12
C GLY A 91 12.26 -3.68 1.37
N ARG A 92 11.13 -3.35 2.06
CA ARG A 92 11.07 -2.70 3.38
C ARG A 92 11.48 -1.22 3.41
N GLY A 93 12.54 -0.83 2.70
CA GLY A 93 13.00 0.56 2.57
C GLY A 93 13.37 1.24 3.89
N ILE A 94 13.84 0.49 4.90
CA ILE A 94 14.32 1.06 6.16
C ILE A 94 15.71 1.69 5.98
N PHE A 95 16.11 2.53 6.94
CA PHE A 95 17.46 3.09 7.02
C PHE A 95 18.31 2.22 7.96
N PRO A 96 19.23 1.38 7.42
CA PRO A 96 19.94 0.38 8.22
C PRO A 96 20.91 0.98 9.25
N ASN A 97 21.40 2.20 9.00
CA ASN A 97 22.34 2.91 9.86
C ASN A 97 21.65 3.75 10.96
N LEU A 98 20.32 3.85 10.92
CA LEU A 98 19.55 4.52 11.94
C LEU A 98 18.95 3.49 12.91
N SER A 99 18.80 3.88 14.18
CA SER A 99 18.09 3.10 15.18
C SER A 99 16.60 2.93 14.81
N VAL A 100 15.92 1.99 15.48
CA VAL A 100 14.46 1.84 15.35
C VAL A 100 13.76 3.15 15.68
N ARG A 101 14.15 3.80 16.78
CA ARG A 101 13.62 5.11 17.20
C ARG A 101 13.77 6.16 16.09
N GLU A 102 14.98 6.32 15.56
CA GLU A 102 15.27 7.31 14.53
C GLU A 102 14.49 7.03 13.24
N ASN A 103 14.41 5.76 12.80
CA ASN A 103 13.60 5.36 11.66
C ASN A 103 12.11 5.74 11.84
N LEU A 104 11.54 5.53 13.05
CA LEU A 104 10.15 5.87 13.34
C LEU A 104 9.94 7.38 13.38
N VAL A 105 10.79 8.09 14.14
CA VAL A 105 10.65 9.54 14.34
C VAL A 105 10.82 10.33 13.05
N MET A 106 11.69 9.86 12.14
CA MET A 106 11.84 10.47 10.81
C MET A 106 10.53 10.49 10.01
N GLY A 107 9.65 9.51 10.20
CA GLY A 107 8.32 9.48 9.58
C GLY A 107 7.29 10.37 10.29
N ALA A 108 7.60 10.86 11.51
CA ALA A 108 6.61 11.49 12.36
C ALA A 108 6.13 12.83 11.82
N ARG A 109 4.85 12.92 11.53
CA ARG A 109 4.16 14.16 11.16
C ARG A 109 2.69 14.10 11.54
N ALA A 110 2.06 15.25 11.67
CA ALA A 110 0.61 15.31 11.77
C ALA A 110 -0.03 14.86 10.44
N GLY A 111 -1.17 14.22 10.52
CA GLY A 111 -2.03 13.96 9.39
C GLY A 111 -2.51 15.28 8.75
N ARG A 112 -3.17 15.18 7.60
CA ARG A 112 -3.62 16.33 6.82
C ARG A 112 -4.55 17.28 7.59
N ASP A 113 -5.36 16.75 8.49
CA ASP A 113 -6.30 17.48 9.37
C ASP A 113 -5.71 17.85 10.74
N GLY A 114 -4.39 17.68 10.89
CA GLY A 114 -3.67 17.97 12.13
C GLY A 114 -3.69 16.84 13.17
N ARG A 115 -4.44 15.71 12.93
CA ARG A 115 -4.47 14.58 13.86
C ARG A 115 -3.11 13.93 14.02
N ARG A 116 -2.92 13.33 15.21
CA ARG A 116 -1.71 12.59 15.60
C ARG A 116 -2.11 11.27 16.29
N ASP A 117 -2.94 10.50 15.62
CA ASP A 117 -3.45 9.23 16.14
C ASP A 117 -2.36 8.17 16.24
N TRP A 118 -1.41 8.18 15.30
CA TRP A 118 -0.26 7.29 15.28
C TRP A 118 0.97 8.01 15.83
N THR A 119 1.10 8.00 17.17
CA THR A 119 2.28 8.47 17.90
C THR A 119 3.32 7.37 18.01
N LEU A 120 4.56 7.73 18.39
CA LEU A 120 5.62 6.75 18.67
C LEU A 120 5.14 5.72 19.70
N GLU A 121 4.49 6.18 20.77
CA GLU A 121 3.96 5.32 21.82
C GLU A 121 2.96 4.30 21.26
N ARG A 122 1.97 4.74 20.46
CA ARG A 122 0.98 3.86 19.84
C ARG A 122 1.63 2.86 18.87
N VAL A 123 2.61 3.29 18.10
CA VAL A 123 3.36 2.39 17.22
C VAL A 123 4.10 1.32 18.03
N LEU A 124 4.77 1.69 19.12
CA LEU A 124 5.49 0.73 19.97
C LEU A 124 4.52 -0.22 20.70
N GLN A 125 3.34 0.23 21.10
CA GLN A 125 2.28 -0.64 21.62
C GLN A 125 1.77 -1.63 20.56
N THR A 126 1.67 -1.19 19.31
CA THR A 126 1.24 -2.04 18.18
C THR A 126 2.30 -3.07 17.79
N PHE A 127 3.57 -2.70 17.92
CA PHE A 127 4.75 -3.51 17.56
C PHE A 127 5.67 -3.71 18.78
N PRO A 128 5.31 -4.56 19.76
CA PRO A 128 6.10 -4.72 20.99
C PRO A 128 7.58 -5.12 20.75
N ARG A 129 7.84 -5.92 19.70
CA ARG A 129 9.21 -6.30 19.32
C ARG A 129 10.08 -5.10 18.93
N LEU A 130 9.48 -4.05 18.36
CA LEU A 130 10.22 -2.81 18.06
C LEU A 130 10.52 -2.02 19.34
N ALA A 131 9.63 -2.07 20.33
CA ALA A 131 9.87 -1.44 21.63
C ALA A 131 11.07 -2.08 22.35
N GLU A 132 11.21 -3.41 22.30
CA GLU A 132 12.36 -4.14 22.86
C GLU A 132 13.69 -3.83 22.15
N ARG A 133 13.62 -3.35 20.91
CA ARG A 133 14.76 -3.08 20.02
C ARG A 133 14.97 -1.61 19.70
N LEU A 134 14.38 -0.71 20.49
CA LEU A 134 14.22 0.71 20.15
C LEU A 134 15.52 1.43 19.80
N ASP A 135 16.61 1.08 20.47
CA ASP A 135 17.94 1.66 20.28
C ASP A 135 18.86 0.81 19.37
N HIS A 136 18.37 -0.34 18.85
CA HIS A 136 19.12 -1.15 17.88
C HIS A 136 19.10 -0.51 16.50
N GLY A 137 20.19 -0.64 15.75
CA GLY A 137 20.26 -0.23 14.36
C GLY A 137 19.34 -1.08 13.46
N GLY A 138 18.83 -0.50 12.39
CA GLY A 138 17.96 -1.21 11.43
C GLY A 138 18.62 -2.45 10.82
N ASN A 139 19.97 -2.47 10.68
CA ASN A 139 20.73 -3.61 10.20
C ASN A 139 20.83 -4.77 11.22
N GLN A 140 20.49 -4.55 12.47
CA GLN A 140 20.49 -5.55 13.55
C GLN A 140 19.13 -6.25 13.69
N LEU A 141 18.13 -5.82 12.93
CA LEU A 141 16.78 -6.36 12.96
C LEU A 141 16.65 -7.57 12.03
N SER A 142 15.85 -8.54 12.47
CA SER A 142 15.37 -9.61 11.57
C SER A 142 14.52 -9.04 10.43
N GLY A 143 14.34 -9.82 9.35
CA GLY A 143 13.51 -9.40 8.22
C GLY A 143 12.09 -9.02 8.61
N GLY A 144 11.49 -9.73 9.56
CA GLY A 144 10.15 -9.42 10.07
C GLY A 144 10.11 -8.12 10.88
N GLU A 145 11.10 -7.90 11.76
CA GLU A 145 11.20 -6.64 12.52
C GLU A 145 11.45 -5.45 11.60
N GLN A 146 12.25 -5.61 10.53
CA GLN A 146 12.44 -4.56 9.52
C GLN A 146 11.13 -4.23 8.79
N GLN A 147 10.32 -5.23 8.50
CA GLN A 147 9.00 -5.02 7.87
C GLN A 147 8.04 -4.30 8.81
N MET A 148 7.99 -4.71 10.08
CA MET A 148 7.22 -4.03 11.13
C MET A 148 7.67 -2.56 11.29
N LEU A 149 8.98 -2.31 11.23
CA LEU A 149 9.54 -0.97 11.29
C LEU A 149 9.12 -0.12 10.08
N ALA A 150 9.10 -0.69 8.87
CA ALA A 150 8.65 -0.02 7.67
C ALA A 150 7.17 0.37 7.75
N ILE A 151 6.31 -0.55 8.23
CA ILE A 151 4.88 -0.30 8.45
C ILE A 151 4.70 0.76 9.56
N GLY A 152 5.38 0.62 10.69
CA GLY A 152 5.34 1.57 11.80
C GLY A 152 5.74 2.98 11.37
N ARG A 153 6.82 3.12 10.59
CA ARG A 153 7.26 4.40 10.05
C ARG A 153 6.23 5.02 9.11
N ALA A 154 5.57 4.23 8.26
CA ALA A 154 4.50 4.72 7.41
C ALA A 154 3.29 5.19 8.24
N LEU A 155 2.92 4.48 9.30
CA LEU A 155 1.86 4.88 10.23
C LEU A 155 2.17 6.19 10.97
N MET A 156 3.45 6.43 11.33
CA MET A 156 3.89 7.69 11.95
C MET A 156 3.62 8.93 11.07
N THR A 157 3.35 8.75 9.79
CA THR A 157 2.92 9.85 8.90
C THR A 157 1.46 10.24 9.10
N ASN A 158 0.70 9.52 9.95
CA ASN A 158 -0.74 9.67 10.17
C ASN A 158 -1.53 9.69 8.85
N PRO A 159 -1.46 8.60 8.06
CA PRO A 159 -2.01 8.59 6.71
C PRO A 159 -3.53 8.39 6.70
N ASP A 160 -4.17 8.85 5.64
CA ASP A 160 -5.56 8.51 5.28
C ASP A 160 -5.63 7.25 4.39
N LEU A 161 -4.54 6.99 3.65
CA LEU A 161 -4.37 5.83 2.78
C LEU A 161 -3.01 5.17 3.04
N MET A 162 -3.00 3.87 3.28
CA MET A 162 -1.80 3.03 3.30
C MET A 162 -1.68 2.25 1.99
N ILE A 163 -0.53 2.36 1.33
CA ILE A 163 -0.17 1.51 0.19
C ILE A 163 0.87 0.50 0.68
N LEU A 164 0.57 -0.79 0.53
CA LEU A 164 1.38 -1.91 1.00
C LEU A 164 1.78 -2.76 -0.23
N ASP A 165 3.05 -2.71 -0.59
CA ASP A 165 3.59 -3.40 -1.77
C ASP A 165 4.43 -4.60 -1.33
N GLU A 166 3.86 -5.82 -1.49
CA GLU A 166 4.47 -7.11 -1.13
C GLU A 166 5.00 -7.16 0.33
N ALA A 167 4.16 -6.73 1.28
CA ALA A 167 4.54 -6.55 2.67
C ALA A 167 4.87 -7.86 3.42
N THR A 168 4.52 -9.03 2.89
CA THR A 168 4.77 -10.32 3.54
C THR A 168 5.84 -11.16 2.84
N GLU A 169 6.44 -10.67 1.75
CA GLU A 169 7.37 -11.44 0.95
C GLU A 169 8.64 -11.86 1.73
N GLY A 170 9.00 -13.14 1.61
CA GLY A 170 10.23 -13.68 2.19
C GLY A 170 10.25 -13.76 3.72
N LEU A 171 9.08 -13.70 4.37
CA LEU A 171 8.96 -13.73 5.81
C LEU A 171 8.49 -15.10 6.33
N ALA A 172 8.86 -15.41 7.56
CA ALA A 172 8.41 -16.63 8.23
C ALA A 172 6.88 -16.61 8.48
N PRO A 173 6.19 -17.76 8.46
CA PRO A 173 4.73 -17.83 8.56
C PRO A 173 4.12 -17.11 9.76
N LEU A 174 4.76 -17.18 10.93
CA LEU A 174 4.30 -16.47 12.14
C LEU A 174 4.36 -14.95 11.99
N VAL A 175 5.38 -14.42 11.31
CA VAL A 175 5.53 -12.99 11.03
C VAL A 175 4.49 -12.55 10.00
N VAL A 176 4.26 -13.37 8.97
CA VAL A 176 3.20 -13.13 7.97
C VAL A 176 1.84 -12.99 8.65
N ALA A 177 1.49 -13.92 9.55
CA ALA A 177 0.23 -13.86 10.31
C ALA A 177 0.12 -12.57 11.15
N GLU A 178 1.22 -12.16 11.78
CA GLU A 178 1.26 -10.92 12.56
C GLU A 178 1.06 -9.67 11.67
N ILE A 179 1.69 -9.62 10.48
CA ILE A 179 1.50 -8.51 9.53
C ILE A 179 0.04 -8.44 9.06
N TRP A 180 -0.61 -9.55 8.74
CA TRP A 180 -2.03 -9.55 8.37
C TRP A 180 -2.92 -9.06 9.51
N ARG A 181 -2.62 -9.44 10.75
CA ARG A 181 -3.31 -8.89 11.94
C ARG A 181 -3.17 -7.37 12.04
N ILE A 182 -1.98 -6.84 11.75
CA ILE A 182 -1.72 -5.40 11.76
C ILE A 182 -2.46 -4.71 10.61
N ILE A 183 -2.51 -5.30 9.42
CA ILE A 183 -3.29 -4.78 8.27
C ILE A 183 -4.77 -4.71 8.65
N ALA A 184 -5.31 -5.72 9.33
CA ALA A 184 -6.68 -5.71 9.85
C ALA A 184 -6.89 -4.58 10.89
N LEU A 185 -5.91 -4.33 11.77
CA LEU A 185 -5.95 -3.22 12.72
C LEU A 185 -5.93 -1.85 12.01
N ILE A 186 -5.09 -1.67 11.00
CA ILE A 186 -5.04 -0.45 10.19
C ILE A 186 -6.40 -0.20 9.55
N ARG A 187 -6.99 -1.23 8.94
CA ARG A 187 -8.33 -1.16 8.36
C ARG A 187 -9.39 -0.76 9.39
N SER A 188 -9.40 -1.40 10.56
CA SER A 188 -10.37 -1.09 11.63
C SER A 188 -10.23 0.33 12.21
N SER A 189 -9.07 0.96 12.03
CA SER A 189 -8.85 2.37 12.41
C SER A 189 -9.38 3.37 11.37
N GLY A 190 -10.02 2.90 10.27
CA GLY A 190 -10.60 3.74 9.23
C GLY A 190 -9.61 4.23 8.17
N ILE A 191 -8.35 3.79 8.22
CA ILE A 191 -7.36 4.08 7.18
C ILE A 191 -7.68 3.24 5.95
N ALA A 192 -7.85 3.88 4.79
CA ALA A 192 -7.98 3.18 3.52
C ALA A 192 -6.69 2.44 3.17
N SER A 193 -6.80 1.36 2.38
CA SER A 193 -5.62 0.56 2.03
C SER A 193 -5.63 0.12 0.58
N LEU A 194 -4.48 0.18 -0.08
CA LEU A 194 -4.20 -0.50 -1.34
C LEU A 194 -3.16 -1.58 -1.05
N ILE A 195 -3.56 -2.84 -1.19
CA ILE A 195 -2.78 -4.00 -0.75
C ILE A 195 -2.34 -4.82 -1.95
N VAL A 196 -1.05 -5.03 -2.10
CA VAL A 196 -0.43 -5.95 -3.06
C VAL A 196 0.32 -7.01 -2.29
N ASP A 197 0.04 -8.28 -2.56
CA ASP A 197 0.79 -9.41 -2.03
C ASP A 197 0.65 -10.62 -2.96
N ARG A 198 1.56 -11.60 -2.85
CA ARG A 198 1.52 -12.84 -3.63
C ARG A 198 0.38 -13.76 -3.21
N ASN A 199 0.01 -13.72 -1.94
CA ASN A 199 -1.12 -14.49 -1.42
C ASN A 199 -2.45 -13.77 -1.70
N TYR A 200 -2.99 -13.95 -2.92
CA TYR A 200 -4.23 -13.30 -3.35
C TYR A 200 -5.42 -13.58 -2.42
N ARG A 201 -5.47 -14.78 -1.79
CA ARG A 201 -6.55 -15.11 -0.84
C ARG A 201 -6.47 -14.22 0.38
N ALA A 202 -5.29 -14.12 1.01
CA ALA A 202 -5.08 -13.26 2.16
C ALA A 202 -5.35 -11.78 1.81
N VAL A 203 -4.94 -11.32 0.60
CA VAL A 203 -5.26 -9.98 0.11
C VAL A 203 -6.77 -9.76 0.07
N LEU A 204 -7.53 -10.66 -0.55
CA LEU A 204 -8.98 -10.53 -0.68
C LEU A 204 -9.70 -10.66 0.67
N GLU A 205 -9.26 -11.55 1.56
CA GLU A 205 -9.80 -11.69 2.93
C GLU A 205 -9.67 -10.39 3.73
N HIS A 206 -8.66 -9.57 3.43
CA HIS A 206 -8.41 -8.29 4.09
C HIS A 206 -8.84 -7.07 3.25
N SER A 207 -9.58 -7.28 2.17
CA SER A 207 -10.06 -6.23 1.26
C SER A 207 -11.58 -6.21 1.14
N ASP A 208 -12.13 -5.06 0.79
CA ASP A 208 -13.53 -4.90 0.43
C ASP A 208 -13.77 -5.24 -1.04
N ARG A 209 -12.79 -4.91 -1.88
CA ARG A 209 -12.80 -5.07 -3.33
C ARG A 209 -11.44 -5.55 -3.83
N GLY A 210 -11.46 -6.35 -4.90
CA GLY A 210 -10.27 -6.77 -5.63
C GLY A 210 -10.24 -6.20 -7.04
N VAL A 211 -9.04 -5.86 -7.51
CA VAL A 211 -8.73 -5.43 -8.87
C VAL A 211 -7.62 -6.32 -9.40
N VAL A 212 -7.87 -7.01 -10.52
CA VAL A 212 -6.88 -7.89 -11.15
C VAL A 212 -6.25 -7.18 -12.33
N LEU A 213 -4.92 -7.05 -12.28
CA LEU A 213 -4.11 -6.49 -13.34
C LEU A 213 -3.43 -7.60 -14.15
N GLU A 214 -3.65 -7.60 -15.46
CA GLU A 214 -2.99 -8.50 -16.40
C GLU A 214 -2.43 -7.70 -17.58
N LYS A 215 -1.16 -7.91 -17.89
CA LYS A 215 -0.44 -7.21 -18.98
C LYS A 215 -0.73 -5.70 -19.03
N GLY A 216 -0.70 -5.07 -17.85
CA GLY A 216 -0.91 -3.63 -17.70
C GLY A 216 -2.35 -3.15 -17.93
N ARG A 217 -3.35 -4.03 -17.85
CA ARG A 217 -4.78 -3.71 -17.97
C ARG A 217 -5.55 -4.26 -16.79
N VAL A 218 -6.58 -3.57 -16.35
CA VAL A 218 -7.56 -4.13 -15.42
C VAL A 218 -8.45 -5.10 -16.19
N VAL A 219 -8.46 -6.37 -15.78
CA VAL A 219 -9.24 -7.43 -16.44
C VAL A 219 -10.41 -7.92 -15.61
N VAL A 220 -10.31 -7.81 -14.28
CA VAL A 220 -11.38 -8.17 -13.35
C VAL A 220 -11.42 -7.12 -12.23
N GLU A 221 -12.61 -6.73 -11.84
CA GLU A 221 -12.87 -5.90 -10.67
C GLU A 221 -14.19 -6.33 -10.04
N GLY A 222 -14.25 -6.41 -8.71
CA GLY A 222 -15.45 -6.82 -8.00
C GLY A 222 -15.27 -6.84 -6.48
N ALA A 223 -16.36 -7.09 -5.75
CA ALA A 223 -16.30 -7.27 -4.30
C ALA A 223 -15.39 -8.46 -3.95
N ALA A 224 -14.56 -8.30 -2.93
CA ALA A 224 -13.56 -9.32 -2.57
C ALA A 224 -14.19 -10.68 -2.26
N ARG A 225 -15.34 -10.69 -1.56
CA ARG A 225 -16.12 -11.90 -1.26
C ARG A 225 -16.60 -12.65 -2.53
N ASP A 226 -17.02 -11.90 -3.56
CA ASP A 226 -17.54 -12.47 -4.78
C ASP A 226 -16.40 -13.06 -5.63
N LEU A 227 -15.24 -12.40 -5.62
CA LEU A 227 -14.00 -12.89 -6.25
C LEU A 227 -13.47 -14.14 -5.56
N LEU A 228 -13.53 -14.23 -4.22
CA LEU A 228 -13.18 -15.44 -3.48
C LEU A 228 -14.12 -16.60 -3.76
N ALA A 229 -15.41 -16.33 -4.01
CA ALA A 229 -16.39 -17.35 -4.35
C ALA A 229 -16.20 -17.90 -5.78
N ASP A 230 -15.68 -17.09 -6.73
CA ASP A 230 -15.36 -17.49 -8.10
C ASP A 230 -13.85 -17.70 -8.31
N GLU A 231 -13.29 -18.61 -7.52
CA GLU A 231 -11.86 -18.88 -7.55
C GLU A 231 -11.36 -19.38 -8.91
N GLN A 232 -12.19 -20.09 -9.68
CA GLN A 232 -11.82 -20.59 -11.00
C GLN A 232 -11.53 -19.43 -11.97
N ARG A 233 -12.35 -18.39 -11.94
CA ARG A 233 -12.15 -17.17 -12.72
C ARG A 233 -10.88 -16.44 -12.31
N LEU A 234 -10.63 -16.32 -11.02
CA LEU A 234 -9.39 -15.70 -10.53
C LEU A 234 -8.15 -16.49 -10.95
N ARG A 235 -8.17 -17.80 -10.80
CA ARG A 235 -7.04 -18.66 -11.16
C ARG A 235 -6.65 -18.53 -12.63
N SER A 236 -7.58 -18.33 -13.55
CA SER A 236 -7.26 -18.14 -14.97
C SER A 236 -6.37 -16.91 -15.24
N HIS A 237 -6.44 -15.88 -14.37
CA HIS A 237 -5.64 -14.66 -14.46
C HIS A 237 -4.41 -14.65 -13.53
N LEU A 238 -4.45 -15.44 -12.43
CA LEU A 238 -3.41 -15.46 -11.38
C LEU A 238 -2.54 -16.73 -11.41
N SER A 239 -2.99 -17.81 -12.07
CA SER A 239 -2.25 -19.06 -12.09
C SER A 239 -1.02 -19.00 -12.99
N VAL A 240 -0.01 -19.68 -12.51
CA VAL A 240 1.20 -20.06 -13.25
C VAL A 240 0.89 -21.28 -14.10
#